data_61dc53256625b413ab6391242e0bb9b4
#
_entry.id   61dc53256625b413ab6391242e0bb9b4
#
_cell.length_a   1.000
_cell.length_b   1.000
_cell.length_c   1.000
_cell.angle_alpha   90.00
_cell.angle_beta   90.00
_cell.angle_gamma   90.00
#
_symmetry.space_group_name_H-M   'P 1'
#
loop_
_entity.id
_entity.type
_entity.pdbx_description
1 polymer ?
#
loop_
_entity_poly.entity_id
_entity_poly.type
_entity_poly.pdbx_seq_one_letter_code
_entity_poly.pdbx_strand_id
1 'polypeptide(L)'
;MAMTIRDIAREAGVSTATVSRALRGLPNVDPVTRERVRQVAERLDYVVSPAASRLASGRAGSIAVITPYIARWYFGRVLSGIEKVLQGSDLDLLLSSIGDPSETHHVPPHRKLRRRVDGFLVISLSTDTEGVNEIFEADVPVALIDTERDGCWSVGIDDRDGARMAVQHLVNLGHERVGLISGRVMPTPFRPEESRWQGYRDTLVEAGLPVEDDLEACGHFTIEGGERAMTTLLARPNPPTAVFAMSDEMAFGALRSLRAHGLQPGRDLSVVGFDGHEMSEFLDLTTIVQPVEEVGARAAQALLDAIDDPTRKPEQVVLPLDMVVRGSTALRRPH
;
A
#
# COMPACT_ATOMS: atom_id res chain seq x y z
N MET A 1 -22.48 20.50 31.23
CA MET A 1 -23.40 19.53 30.61
C MET A 1 -23.23 19.66 29.12
N ALA A 2 -23.06 18.55 28.39
CA ALA A 2 -22.95 18.61 26.93
C ALA A 2 -24.30 19.06 26.32
N MET A 3 -24.26 20.04 25.42
CA MET A 3 -25.45 20.54 24.72
C MET A 3 -25.97 19.45 23.80
N THR A 4 -27.31 19.36 23.71
CA THR A 4 -27.99 18.34 22.90
C THR A 4 -28.77 18.96 21.74
N ILE A 5 -29.10 18.15 20.74
CA ILE A 5 -29.96 18.62 19.62
C ILE A 5 -31.31 19.16 20.11
N ARG A 6 -31.80 18.70 21.27
CA ARG A 6 -33.04 19.20 21.88
C ARG A 6 -32.89 20.61 22.40
N ASP A 7 -31.72 20.97 22.91
CA ASP A 7 -31.44 22.32 23.39
C ASP A 7 -31.37 23.31 22.24
N ILE A 8 -30.73 22.92 21.13
CA ILE A 8 -30.74 23.72 19.90
C ILE A 8 -32.15 23.90 19.34
N ALA A 9 -32.96 22.82 19.33
CA ALA A 9 -34.33 22.87 18.84
C ALA A 9 -35.19 23.84 19.66
N ARG A 10 -35.06 23.81 20.99
CA ARG A 10 -35.74 24.70 21.92
C ARG A 10 -35.35 26.17 21.68
N GLU A 11 -34.05 26.42 21.59
CA GLU A 11 -33.52 27.79 21.44
C GLU A 11 -33.80 28.40 20.04
N ALA A 12 -33.77 27.56 18.99
CA ALA A 12 -34.07 27.98 17.64
C ALA A 12 -35.59 28.03 17.32
N GLY A 13 -36.43 27.52 18.23
CA GLY A 13 -37.89 27.50 18.06
C GLY A 13 -38.37 26.55 16.93
N VAL A 14 -37.67 25.42 16.72
CA VAL A 14 -37.98 24.45 15.66
C VAL A 14 -37.92 23.00 16.21
N SER A 15 -38.38 22.03 15.42
CA SER A 15 -38.29 20.63 15.78
C SER A 15 -36.84 20.12 15.70
N THR A 16 -36.52 19.06 16.45
CA THR A 16 -35.20 18.38 16.36
C THR A 16 -34.93 17.84 14.96
N ALA A 17 -35.98 17.44 14.23
CA ALA A 17 -35.89 17.03 12.82
C ALA A 17 -35.49 18.20 11.92
N THR A 18 -36.02 19.42 12.16
CA THR A 18 -35.67 20.63 11.43
C THR A 18 -34.20 21.03 11.75
N VAL A 19 -33.76 20.96 13.03
CA VAL A 19 -32.37 21.21 13.40
C VAL A 19 -31.46 20.25 12.66
N SER A 20 -31.74 18.94 12.70
CA SER A 20 -30.93 17.94 12.03
C SER A 20 -30.82 18.16 10.52
N ARG A 21 -31.92 18.56 9.84
CA ARG A 21 -31.90 18.89 8.40
C ARG A 21 -31.15 20.18 8.12
N ALA A 22 -31.33 21.21 8.94
CA ALA A 22 -30.67 22.50 8.78
C ALA A 22 -29.15 22.38 8.89
N LEU A 23 -28.65 21.71 9.92
CA LEU A 23 -27.20 21.52 10.17
C LEU A 23 -26.53 20.62 9.12
N ARG A 24 -27.27 19.69 8.51
CA ARG A 24 -26.77 18.83 7.41
C ARG A 24 -26.98 19.42 6.01
N GLY A 25 -27.47 20.65 5.88
CA GLY A 25 -27.67 21.25 4.58
C GLY A 25 -28.76 20.62 3.70
N LEU A 26 -29.58 19.72 4.27
CA LEU A 26 -30.60 18.96 3.51
C LEU A 26 -31.69 19.86 2.95
N PRO A 27 -32.35 19.50 1.82
CA PRO A 27 -33.45 20.24 1.27
C PRO A 27 -34.67 20.33 2.23
N ASN A 28 -35.63 21.18 1.93
CA ASN A 28 -36.86 21.41 2.70
C ASN A 28 -36.67 22.08 4.07
N VAL A 29 -35.60 22.90 4.24
CA VAL A 29 -35.47 23.87 5.32
C VAL A 29 -35.20 25.21 4.65
N ASP A 30 -36.06 26.21 4.98
CA ASP A 30 -35.91 27.55 4.39
C ASP A 30 -34.56 28.18 4.85
N PRO A 31 -33.94 29.02 3.98
CA PRO A 31 -32.63 29.62 4.26
C PRO A 31 -32.56 30.43 5.57
N VAL A 32 -33.60 31.10 5.95
CA VAL A 32 -33.63 31.92 7.18
C VAL A 32 -33.64 31.01 8.41
N THR A 33 -34.44 29.95 8.38
CA THR A 33 -34.47 28.96 9.46
C THR A 33 -33.13 28.23 9.55
N ARG A 34 -32.49 27.87 8.42
CA ARG A 34 -31.18 27.24 8.39
C ARG A 34 -30.12 28.11 9.06
N GLU A 35 -30.05 29.37 8.69
CA GLU A 35 -29.08 30.31 9.25
C GLU A 35 -29.32 30.53 10.75
N ARG A 36 -30.58 30.67 11.19
CA ARG A 36 -30.90 30.76 12.62
C ARG A 36 -30.44 29.53 13.41
N VAL A 37 -30.68 28.35 12.90
CA VAL A 37 -30.24 27.09 13.55
C VAL A 37 -28.72 27.05 13.64
N ARG A 38 -27.98 27.43 12.59
CA ARG A 38 -26.54 27.48 12.56
C ARG A 38 -25.97 28.43 13.62
N GLN A 39 -26.49 29.65 13.68
CA GLN A 39 -26.09 30.66 14.69
C GLN A 39 -26.34 30.19 16.12
N VAL A 40 -27.48 29.51 16.36
CA VAL A 40 -27.77 28.95 17.68
C VAL A 40 -26.77 27.82 18.03
N ALA A 41 -26.45 26.94 17.07
CA ALA A 41 -25.49 25.85 17.27
C ALA A 41 -24.09 26.40 17.57
N GLU A 42 -23.61 27.40 16.81
CA GLU A 42 -22.33 28.07 17.03
C GLU A 42 -22.28 28.75 18.41
N ARG A 43 -23.31 29.50 18.78
CA ARG A 43 -23.38 30.21 20.08
C ARG A 43 -23.37 29.25 21.26
N LEU A 44 -23.94 28.08 21.12
CA LEU A 44 -24.03 27.06 22.18
C LEU A 44 -22.90 26.03 22.11
N ASP A 45 -21.90 26.25 21.24
CA ASP A 45 -20.79 25.34 21.01
C ASP A 45 -21.26 23.88 20.78
N TYR A 46 -22.35 23.75 20.03
CA TYR A 46 -22.94 22.46 19.71
C TYR A 46 -22.26 21.85 18.47
N VAL A 47 -21.55 20.77 18.69
CA VAL A 47 -21.04 19.93 17.61
C VAL A 47 -22.04 18.82 17.34
N VAL A 48 -22.45 18.68 16.06
CA VAL A 48 -23.32 17.58 15.63
C VAL A 48 -22.63 16.26 16.02
N SER A 49 -23.29 15.46 16.85
CA SER A 49 -22.73 14.14 17.21
C SER A 49 -22.56 13.29 15.94
N PRO A 50 -21.33 12.85 15.63
CA PRO A 50 -21.10 11.97 14.49
C PRO A 50 -21.99 10.71 14.51
N ALA A 51 -22.22 10.15 15.72
CA ALA A 51 -23.08 9.00 15.91
C ALA A 51 -24.55 9.27 15.54
N ALA A 52 -25.07 10.49 15.85
CA ALA A 52 -26.44 10.87 15.49
C ALA A 52 -26.57 11.13 13.98
N SER A 53 -25.54 11.69 13.34
CA SER A 53 -25.48 11.89 11.90
C SER A 53 -25.43 10.55 11.14
N ARG A 54 -24.60 9.64 11.62
CA ARG A 54 -24.45 8.25 11.10
C ARG A 54 -25.75 7.48 11.14
N LEU A 55 -26.43 7.50 12.31
CA LEU A 55 -27.73 6.82 12.47
C LEU A 55 -28.80 7.37 11.49
N ALA A 56 -28.76 8.63 11.18
CA ALA A 56 -29.75 9.28 10.30
C ALA A 56 -29.42 9.17 8.80
N SER A 57 -28.16 8.95 8.42
CA SER A 57 -27.73 8.74 7.03
C SER A 57 -27.71 7.27 6.62
N GLY A 58 -27.72 6.36 7.58
CA GLY A 58 -27.47 4.93 7.35
C GLY A 58 -26.01 4.60 7.01
N ARG A 59 -25.10 5.60 7.00
CA ARG A 59 -23.68 5.46 6.72
C ARG A 59 -22.88 5.44 8.03
N ALA A 60 -21.81 4.67 8.06
CA ALA A 60 -20.91 4.58 9.22
C ALA A 60 -20.02 5.84 9.36
N GLY A 61 -19.76 6.56 8.25
CA GLY A 61 -18.89 7.73 8.21
C GLY A 61 -17.42 7.37 8.41
N SER A 62 -17.02 6.17 8.03
CA SER A 62 -15.63 5.70 8.12
C SER A 62 -15.35 4.62 7.09
N ILE A 63 -14.09 4.52 6.67
CA ILE A 63 -13.56 3.41 5.89
C ILE A 63 -12.50 2.66 6.69
N ALA A 64 -12.31 1.38 6.40
CA ALA A 64 -11.22 0.61 7.01
C ALA A 64 -10.12 0.32 6.00
N VAL A 65 -8.87 0.49 6.43
CA VAL A 65 -7.69 0.01 5.71
C VAL A 65 -7.14 -1.21 6.45
N ILE A 66 -7.03 -2.31 5.72
CA ILE A 66 -6.46 -3.57 6.21
C ILE A 66 -5.10 -3.73 5.54
N THR A 67 -4.05 -3.88 6.35
CA THR A 67 -2.67 -3.93 5.87
C THR A 67 -1.85 -4.94 6.69
N PRO A 68 -0.85 -5.63 6.09
CA PRO A 68 0.04 -6.50 6.86
C PRO A 68 0.96 -5.70 7.80
N TYR A 69 1.39 -4.50 7.38
CA TYR A 69 2.33 -3.69 8.15
C TYR A 69 1.94 -2.21 8.14
N ILE A 70 2.33 -1.48 9.18
CA ILE A 70 2.15 -0.02 9.25
C ILE A 70 3.50 0.70 9.11
N ALA A 71 4.54 0.14 9.73
CA ALA A 71 5.82 0.83 9.91
C ALA A 71 6.78 0.74 8.70
N ARG A 72 6.51 -0.08 7.69
CA ARG A 72 7.35 -0.18 6.50
C ARG A 72 7.02 0.95 5.54
N TRP A 73 8.03 1.47 4.88
CA TRP A 73 7.95 2.64 4.00
C TRP A 73 6.81 2.56 2.98
N TYR A 74 6.72 1.44 2.24
CA TYR A 74 5.70 1.22 1.21
C TYR A 74 4.28 1.48 1.74
N PHE A 75 3.91 0.84 2.85
CA PHE A 75 2.55 0.97 3.42
C PHE A 75 2.28 2.38 3.93
N GLY A 76 3.29 3.05 4.51
CA GLY A 76 3.19 4.44 4.92
C GLY A 76 2.92 5.38 3.74
N ARG A 77 3.57 5.13 2.59
CA ARG A 77 3.36 5.93 1.36
C ARG A 77 1.98 5.69 0.74
N VAL A 78 1.51 4.44 0.70
CA VAL A 78 0.13 4.12 0.28
C VAL A 78 -0.89 4.83 1.17
N LEU A 79 -0.71 4.76 2.49
CA LEU A 79 -1.59 5.46 3.45
C LEU A 79 -1.58 6.97 3.25
N SER A 80 -0.44 7.58 2.93
CA SER A 80 -0.34 9.00 2.59
C SER A 80 -1.17 9.36 1.35
N GLY A 81 -1.17 8.50 0.32
CA GLY A 81 -2.02 8.66 -0.86
C GLY A 81 -3.52 8.60 -0.52
N ILE A 82 -3.90 7.63 0.32
CA ILE A 82 -5.27 7.47 0.80
C ILE A 82 -5.71 8.72 1.60
N GLU A 83 -4.86 9.17 2.54
CA GLU A 83 -5.13 10.35 3.37
C GLU A 83 -5.41 11.59 2.53
N LYS A 84 -4.60 11.87 1.49
CA LYS A 84 -4.79 13.02 0.59
C LYS A 84 -6.19 13.07 -0.02
N VAL A 85 -6.75 11.92 -0.38
CA VAL A 85 -8.10 11.81 -0.94
C VAL A 85 -9.16 12.03 0.15
N LEU A 86 -8.91 11.52 1.36
CA LEU A 86 -9.87 11.65 2.47
C LEU A 86 -9.90 13.02 3.12
N GLN A 87 -8.84 13.84 3.01
CA GLN A 87 -8.78 15.19 3.59
C GLN A 87 -9.93 16.12 3.17
N GLY A 88 -10.58 15.85 2.06
CA GLY A 88 -11.77 16.60 1.59
C GLY A 88 -13.11 15.93 1.93
N SER A 89 -13.11 14.82 2.66
CA SER A 89 -14.28 14.03 3.02
C SER A 89 -14.57 14.09 4.53
N ASP A 90 -15.82 13.83 4.92
CA ASP A 90 -16.23 13.69 6.32
C ASP A 90 -16.04 12.25 6.84
N LEU A 91 -15.11 11.48 6.24
CA LEU A 91 -14.88 10.08 6.58
C LEU A 91 -13.68 9.91 7.52
N ASP A 92 -13.89 9.13 8.58
CA ASP A 92 -12.82 8.67 9.45
C ASP A 92 -12.07 7.48 8.81
N LEU A 93 -10.74 7.42 8.98
CA LEU A 93 -9.92 6.28 8.59
C LEU A 93 -9.70 5.34 9.79
N LEU A 94 -10.14 4.10 9.67
CA LEU A 94 -9.84 3.02 10.62
C LEU A 94 -8.73 2.14 10.07
N LEU A 95 -7.58 2.13 10.73
CA LEU A 95 -6.44 1.32 10.33
C LEU A 95 -6.40 0.02 11.14
N SER A 96 -6.32 -1.12 10.44
CA SER A 96 -6.16 -2.44 11.03
C SER A 96 -4.95 -3.15 10.44
N SER A 97 -3.92 -3.34 11.25
CA SER A 97 -2.76 -4.16 10.88
C SER A 97 -2.98 -5.59 11.34
N ILE A 98 -2.70 -6.54 10.46
CA ILE A 98 -2.82 -7.97 10.76
C ILE A 98 -1.49 -8.61 11.16
N GLY A 99 -0.37 -7.86 11.08
CA GLY A 99 0.98 -8.41 11.27
C GLY A 99 1.46 -9.20 10.05
N ASP A 100 2.56 -9.92 10.22
CA ASP A 100 3.08 -10.78 9.16
C ASP A 100 2.12 -11.96 8.91
N PRO A 101 1.56 -12.12 7.70
CA PRO A 101 0.63 -13.22 7.40
C PRO A 101 1.26 -14.61 7.56
N SER A 102 2.59 -14.72 7.53
CA SER A 102 3.31 -15.98 7.77
C SER A 102 3.47 -16.34 9.25
N GLU A 103 3.37 -15.34 10.14
CA GLU A 103 3.55 -15.51 11.59
C GLU A 103 2.22 -15.57 12.36
N THR A 104 1.16 -14.99 11.80
CA THR A 104 -0.14 -14.89 12.47
C THR A 104 -1.14 -15.88 11.88
N HIS A 105 -1.48 -16.89 12.66
CA HIS A 105 -2.63 -17.76 12.38
C HIS A 105 -3.99 -17.12 12.74
N HIS A 106 -4.00 -15.82 13.09
CA HIS A 106 -5.22 -15.18 13.58
C HIS A 106 -5.36 -13.76 13.06
N VAL A 107 -6.03 -13.62 11.93
CA VAL A 107 -6.53 -12.31 11.48
C VAL A 107 -7.64 -11.88 12.43
N PRO A 108 -7.59 -10.69 13.06
CA PRO A 108 -8.68 -10.23 13.92
C PRO A 108 -10.01 -10.31 13.18
N PRO A 109 -11.10 -10.80 13.81
CA PRO A 109 -12.37 -10.97 13.14
C PRO A 109 -12.86 -9.61 12.63
N HIS A 110 -12.78 -9.40 11.32
CA HIS A 110 -13.24 -8.16 10.66
C HIS A 110 -14.77 -7.98 10.79
N ARG A 111 -15.49 -8.98 11.28
CA ARG A 111 -16.90 -8.89 11.65
C ARG A 111 -17.25 -7.68 12.51
N LYS A 112 -16.34 -7.24 13.39
CA LYS A 112 -16.53 -6.03 14.21
C LYS A 112 -16.44 -4.74 13.41
N LEU A 113 -15.71 -4.73 12.29
CA LEU A 113 -15.56 -3.57 11.42
C LEU A 113 -16.71 -3.42 10.43
N ARG A 114 -17.36 -4.50 9.98
CA ARG A 114 -18.45 -4.49 8.98
C ARG A 114 -19.58 -3.50 9.27
N ARG A 115 -19.94 -3.32 10.57
CA ARG A 115 -21.00 -2.39 10.98
C ARG A 115 -20.48 -0.98 11.33
N ARG A 116 -19.18 -0.75 11.15
CA ARG A 116 -18.51 0.47 11.56
C ARG A 116 -17.88 1.22 10.39
N VAL A 117 -17.96 0.66 9.18
CA VAL A 117 -17.34 1.24 7.99
C VAL A 117 -18.30 1.21 6.81
N ASP A 118 -18.11 2.15 5.90
CA ASP A 118 -18.85 2.24 4.63
C ASP A 118 -18.11 1.54 3.49
N GLY A 119 -16.85 1.13 3.70
CA GLY A 119 -16.05 0.39 2.75
C GLY A 119 -14.71 -0.06 3.29
N PHE A 120 -14.02 -0.92 2.54
CA PHE A 120 -12.72 -1.47 2.88
C PHE A 120 -11.69 -1.17 1.78
N LEU A 121 -10.47 -0.82 2.20
CA LEU A 121 -9.24 -0.88 1.41
C LEU A 121 -8.39 -2.02 1.95
N VAL A 122 -7.98 -2.95 1.09
CA VAL A 122 -7.12 -4.08 1.47
C VAL A 122 -5.81 -3.95 0.71
N ILE A 123 -4.69 -3.85 1.45
CA ILE A 123 -3.37 -3.58 0.86
C ILE A 123 -2.53 -4.85 0.88
N SER A 124 -2.08 -5.29 -0.30
CA SER A 124 -1.06 -6.33 -0.50
C SER A 124 -1.31 -7.61 0.32
N LEU A 125 -2.57 -8.02 0.45
CA LEU A 125 -2.95 -9.27 1.11
C LEU A 125 -3.57 -10.23 0.09
N SER A 126 -3.24 -11.53 0.21
CA SER A 126 -3.92 -12.54 -0.57
C SER A 126 -5.40 -12.60 -0.19
N THR A 127 -6.26 -12.64 -1.20
CA THR A 127 -7.71 -12.78 -1.00
C THR A 127 -8.12 -14.11 -0.36
N ASP A 128 -7.20 -15.09 -0.37
CA ASP A 128 -7.39 -16.41 0.24
C ASP A 128 -6.90 -16.48 1.69
N THR A 129 -6.32 -15.37 2.22
CA THR A 129 -5.90 -15.29 3.62
C THR A 129 -7.12 -15.42 4.52
N GLU A 130 -7.03 -16.31 5.51
CA GLU A 130 -8.08 -16.50 6.50
C GLU A 130 -8.42 -15.17 7.19
N GLY A 131 -9.71 -14.84 7.26
CA GLY A 131 -10.22 -13.57 7.78
C GLY A 131 -10.29 -12.43 6.76
N VAL A 132 -9.43 -12.40 5.73
CA VAL A 132 -9.58 -11.47 4.59
C VAL A 132 -10.80 -11.85 3.76
N ASN A 133 -11.06 -13.14 3.58
CA ASN A 133 -12.25 -13.63 2.90
C ASN A 133 -13.56 -13.09 3.50
N GLU A 134 -13.62 -12.93 4.82
CA GLU A 134 -14.81 -12.40 5.50
C GLU A 134 -15.12 -10.94 5.13
N ILE A 135 -14.14 -10.17 4.64
CA ILE A 135 -14.32 -8.79 4.20
C ILE A 135 -15.20 -8.75 2.95
N PHE A 136 -14.99 -9.69 2.03
CA PHE A 136 -15.75 -9.76 0.77
C PHE A 136 -17.19 -10.23 0.94
N GLU A 137 -17.53 -10.79 2.10
CA GLU A 137 -18.93 -11.11 2.46
C GLU A 137 -19.65 -9.90 3.08
N ALA A 138 -18.99 -8.76 3.27
CA ALA A 138 -19.62 -7.55 3.77
C ALA A 138 -20.47 -6.90 2.66
N ASP A 139 -21.64 -6.36 3.04
CA ASP A 139 -22.50 -5.59 2.13
C ASP A 139 -21.99 -4.15 1.93
N VAL A 140 -20.68 -3.99 1.76
CA VAL A 140 -20.01 -2.70 1.54
C VAL A 140 -18.92 -2.85 0.47
N PRO A 141 -18.63 -1.79 -0.30
CA PRO A 141 -17.60 -1.82 -1.33
C PRO A 141 -16.22 -2.19 -0.76
N VAL A 142 -15.44 -2.91 -1.58
CA VAL A 142 -14.05 -3.27 -1.29
C VAL A 142 -13.19 -2.84 -2.47
N ALA A 143 -12.11 -2.11 -2.21
CA ALA A 143 -11.06 -1.84 -3.18
C ALA A 143 -9.75 -2.48 -2.72
N LEU A 144 -9.02 -3.05 -3.66
CA LEU A 144 -7.80 -3.82 -3.46
C LEU A 144 -6.60 -3.02 -3.95
N ILE A 145 -5.48 -3.15 -3.24
CA ILE A 145 -4.19 -2.59 -3.62
C ILE A 145 -3.19 -3.74 -3.75
N ASP A 146 -2.50 -3.84 -4.89
CA ASP A 146 -1.52 -4.87 -5.26
C ASP A 146 -2.08 -6.30 -5.24
N THR A 147 -3.35 -6.43 -5.33
CA THR A 147 -4.06 -7.72 -5.34
C THR A 147 -5.30 -7.58 -6.19
N GLU A 148 -5.72 -8.67 -6.82
CA GLU A 148 -6.85 -8.71 -7.72
C GLU A 148 -7.88 -9.74 -7.26
N ARG A 149 -9.15 -9.42 -7.45
CA ARG A 149 -10.27 -10.34 -7.30
C ARG A 149 -11.41 -9.94 -8.23
N ASP A 150 -12.02 -10.91 -8.87
CA ASP A 150 -13.19 -10.68 -9.69
C ASP A 150 -14.30 -9.96 -8.93
N GLY A 151 -14.87 -8.93 -9.52
CA GLY A 151 -15.93 -8.14 -8.91
C GLY A 151 -15.46 -7.11 -7.87
N CYS A 152 -14.15 -6.91 -7.68
CA CYS A 152 -13.58 -5.87 -6.83
C CYS A 152 -12.82 -4.84 -7.64
N TRP A 153 -12.80 -3.60 -7.15
CA TRP A 153 -11.88 -2.57 -7.61
C TRP A 153 -10.46 -2.98 -7.26
N SER A 154 -9.52 -2.80 -8.17
CA SER A 154 -8.11 -3.12 -7.96
C SER A 154 -7.23 -2.04 -8.56
N VAL A 155 -6.23 -1.60 -7.78
CA VAL A 155 -5.20 -0.67 -8.22
C VAL A 155 -3.85 -1.23 -7.81
N GLY A 156 -2.90 -1.28 -8.74
CA GLY A 156 -1.55 -1.79 -8.48
C GLY A 156 -0.62 -1.48 -9.64
N ILE A 157 0.46 -2.23 -9.69
CA ILE A 157 1.49 -2.20 -10.73
C ILE A 157 1.67 -3.60 -11.32
N ASP A 158 2.40 -3.71 -12.43
CA ASP A 158 2.89 -5.00 -12.91
C ASP A 158 4.24 -5.32 -12.24
N ASP A 159 4.18 -6.04 -11.11
CA ASP A 159 5.36 -6.46 -10.34
C ASP A 159 6.30 -7.36 -11.14
N ARG A 160 5.74 -8.21 -12.03
CA ARG A 160 6.53 -9.09 -12.88
C ARG A 160 7.31 -8.29 -13.92
N ASP A 161 6.66 -7.32 -14.56
CA ASP A 161 7.33 -6.45 -15.53
C ASP A 161 8.38 -5.56 -14.86
N GLY A 162 8.09 -5.01 -13.69
CA GLY A 162 9.07 -4.25 -12.91
C GLY A 162 10.32 -5.05 -12.55
N ALA A 163 10.17 -6.32 -12.14
CA ALA A 163 11.30 -7.21 -11.90
C ALA A 163 12.05 -7.54 -13.22
N ARG A 164 11.33 -7.73 -14.33
CA ARG A 164 11.95 -7.89 -15.66
C ARG A 164 12.79 -6.68 -16.03
N MET A 165 12.28 -5.47 -15.86
CA MET A 165 13.03 -4.24 -16.11
C MET A 165 14.34 -4.20 -15.32
N ALA A 166 14.29 -4.51 -14.01
CA ALA A 166 15.45 -4.52 -13.13
C ALA A 166 16.51 -5.54 -13.58
N VAL A 167 16.09 -6.79 -13.83
CA VAL A 167 17.01 -7.87 -14.19
C VAL A 167 17.54 -7.69 -15.61
N GLN A 168 16.70 -7.28 -16.55
CA GLN A 168 17.12 -6.99 -17.93
C GLN A 168 18.18 -5.87 -17.97
N HIS A 169 18.06 -4.86 -17.11
CA HIS A 169 19.10 -3.84 -16.98
C HIS A 169 20.45 -4.46 -16.58
N LEU A 170 20.47 -5.37 -15.60
CA LEU A 170 21.70 -6.04 -15.18
C LEU A 170 22.27 -6.94 -16.28
N VAL A 171 21.42 -7.68 -16.99
CA VAL A 171 21.81 -8.51 -18.14
C VAL A 171 22.41 -7.64 -19.25
N ASN A 172 21.80 -6.50 -19.56
CA ASN A 172 22.30 -5.57 -20.59
C ASN A 172 23.67 -4.94 -20.21
N LEU A 173 23.98 -4.87 -18.90
CA LEU A 173 25.29 -4.49 -18.39
C LEU A 173 26.32 -5.62 -18.43
N GLY A 174 25.96 -6.78 -18.96
CA GLY A 174 26.83 -7.95 -19.14
C GLY A 174 26.95 -8.83 -17.90
N HIS A 175 26.08 -8.69 -16.90
CA HIS A 175 26.06 -9.59 -15.76
C HIS A 175 25.40 -10.93 -16.11
N GLU A 176 26.12 -12.02 -15.97
CA GLU A 176 25.64 -13.39 -16.22
C GLU A 176 25.27 -14.15 -14.94
N ARG A 177 25.79 -13.73 -13.80
CA ARG A 177 25.46 -14.26 -12.47
C ARG A 177 24.75 -13.17 -11.68
N VAL A 178 23.43 -13.24 -11.68
CA VAL A 178 22.58 -12.26 -10.99
C VAL A 178 21.94 -12.95 -9.79
N GLY A 179 22.19 -12.42 -8.61
CA GLY A 179 21.57 -12.89 -7.37
C GLY A 179 20.24 -12.18 -7.09
N LEU A 180 19.45 -12.77 -6.20
CA LEU A 180 18.18 -12.25 -5.73
C LEU A 180 18.15 -12.09 -4.22
N ILE A 181 17.71 -10.94 -3.73
CA ILE A 181 17.31 -10.75 -2.33
C ILE A 181 15.79 -10.63 -2.29
N SER A 182 15.11 -11.70 -1.89
CA SER A 182 13.67 -11.81 -1.76
C SER A 182 13.18 -11.34 -0.38
N GLY A 183 11.91 -11.01 -0.26
CA GLY A 183 11.29 -10.66 1.02
C GLY A 183 11.02 -11.87 1.91
N ARG A 184 10.72 -13.01 1.31
CA ARG A 184 10.36 -14.27 1.98
C ARG A 184 11.07 -15.46 1.34
N VAL A 185 10.94 -16.59 1.99
CA VAL A 185 11.33 -17.86 1.36
C VAL A 185 10.30 -18.17 0.26
N MET A 186 10.80 -18.36 -0.96
CA MET A 186 9.96 -18.63 -2.12
C MET A 186 9.69 -20.13 -2.30
N PRO A 187 8.55 -20.54 -2.87
CA PRO A 187 7.43 -19.68 -3.30
C PRO A 187 6.57 -19.18 -2.14
N THR A 188 5.83 -18.10 -2.35
CA THR A 188 4.96 -17.48 -1.35
C THR A 188 3.56 -17.21 -1.95
N PRO A 189 2.47 -17.27 -1.15
CA PRO A 189 1.13 -16.86 -1.61
C PRO A 189 0.98 -15.34 -1.75
N PHE A 190 1.99 -14.57 -1.39
CA PHE A 190 1.98 -13.11 -1.49
C PHE A 190 2.27 -12.67 -2.93
N ARG A 191 1.24 -12.24 -3.66
CA ARG A 191 1.28 -12.03 -5.11
C ARG A 191 2.37 -11.07 -5.61
N PRO A 192 2.57 -9.87 -5.07
CA PRO A 192 3.60 -8.97 -5.58
C PRO A 192 4.99 -9.61 -5.54
N GLU A 193 5.30 -10.29 -4.47
CA GLU A 193 6.59 -10.94 -4.27
C GLU A 193 6.78 -12.14 -5.19
N GLU A 194 5.76 -12.98 -5.32
CA GLU A 194 5.75 -14.10 -6.26
C GLU A 194 5.93 -13.62 -7.71
N SER A 195 5.24 -12.53 -8.08
CA SER A 195 5.35 -11.94 -9.41
C SER A 195 6.74 -11.38 -9.69
N ARG A 196 7.37 -10.70 -8.72
CA ARG A 196 8.77 -10.23 -8.83
C ARG A 196 9.74 -11.39 -8.96
N TRP A 197 9.53 -12.46 -8.20
CA TRP A 197 10.35 -13.67 -8.29
C TRP A 197 10.24 -14.32 -9.66
N GLN A 198 9.04 -14.46 -10.20
CA GLN A 198 8.83 -14.99 -11.54
C GLN A 198 9.48 -14.10 -12.60
N GLY A 199 9.31 -12.77 -12.52
CA GLY A 199 9.94 -11.81 -13.43
C GLY A 199 11.47 -11.92 -13.45
N TYR A 200 12.10 -12.09 -12.29
CA TYR A 200 13.53 -12.35 -12.18
C TYR A 200 13.94 -13.63 -12.91
N ARG A 201 13.28 -14.75 -12.61
CA ARG A 201 13.63 -16.06 -13.19
C ARG A 201 13.38 -16.11 -14.71
N ASP A 202 12.25 -15.58 -15.16
CA ASP A 202 11.91 -15.53 -16.58
C ASP A 202 12.94 -14.75 -17.39
N THR A 203 13.37 -13.60 -16.87
CA THR A 203 14.35 -12.76 -17.56
C THR A 203 15.70 -13.46 -17.72
N LEU A 204 16.15 -14.18 -16.69
CA LEU A 204 17.39 -14.98 -16.79
C LEU A 204 17.26 -16.10 -17.82
N VAL A 205 16.14 -16.83 -17.80
CA VAL A 205 15.88 -17.92 -18.76
C VAL A 205 15.81 -17.39 -20.19
N GLU A 206 15.10 -16.28 -20.42
CA GLU A 206 15.00 -15.63 -21.73
C GLU A 206 16.36 -15.14 -22.26
N ALA A 207 17.24 -14.71 -21.35
CA ALA A 207 18.60 -14.32 -21.68
C ALA A 207 19.56 -15.51 -21.86
N GLY A 208 19.09 -16.75 -21.69
CA GLY A 208 19.93 -17.97 -21.74
C GLY A 208 20.89 -18.12 -20.55
N LEU A 209 20.60 -17.44 -19.43
CA LEU A 209 21.40 -17.46 -18.22
C LEU A 209 20.90 -18.51 -17.23
N PRO A 210 21.78 -19.07 -16.38
CA PRO A 210 21.36 -20.04 -15.38
C PRO A 210 20.57 -19.35 -14.26
N VAL A 211 19.51 -20.04 -13.81
CA VAL A 211 18.80 -19.70 -12.57
C VAL A 211 19.38 -20.61 -11.49
N GLU A 212 20.10 -20.00 -10.54
CA GLU A 212 20.83 -20.72 -9.49
C GLU A 212 20.16 -20.44 -8.14
N ASP A 213 19.50 -21.44 -7.55
CA ASP A 213 18.78 -21.30 -6.27
C ASP A 213 19.71 -20.90 -5.11
N ASP A 214 21.02 -21.21 -5.20
CA ASP A 214 22.01 -20.78 -4.22
C ASP A 214 22.39 -19.29 -4.32
N LEU A 215 21.95 -18.58 -5.36
CA LEU A 215 22.04 -17.14 -5.51
C LEU A 215 20.75 -16.40 -5.04
N GLU A 216 19.81 -17.10 -4.44
CA GLU A 216 18.64 -16.51 -3.80
C GLU A 216 18.84 -16.47 -2.27
N ALA A 217 18.57 -15.30 -1.65
CA ALA A 217 18.66 -15.11 -0.21
C ALA A 217 17.50 -14.28 0.30
N CYS A 218 16.94 -14.64 1.47
CA CYS A 218 15.80 -13.96 2.06
C CYS A 218 16.23 -12.77 2.92
N GLY A 219 15.68 -11.58 2.63
CA GLY A 219 15.95 -10.31 3.33
C GLY A 219 14.81 -9.80 4.19
N HIS A 220 13.65 -10.48 4.23
CA HIS A 220 12.50 -10.17 5.09
C HIS A 220 11.96 -8.73 4.95
N PHE A 221 12.17 -8.08 3.81
CA PHE A 221 11.80 -6.68 3.55
C PHE A 221 12.35 -5.71 4.61
N THR A 222 13.53 -5.98 5.18
CA THR A 222 14.18 -5.11 6.15
C THR A 222 15.62 -4.78 5.73
N ILE A 223 16.13 -3.64 6.21
CA ILE A 223 17.51 -3.23 5.94
C ILE A 223 18.49 -4.28 6.51
N GLU A 224 18.26 -4.72 7.75
CA GLU A 224 19.10 -5.72 8.42
C GLU A 224 19.02 -7.08 7.72
N GLY A 225 17.84 -7.43 7.21
CA GLY A 225 17.64 -8.65 6.43
C GLY A 225 18.39 -8.60 5.10
N GLY A 226 18.30 -7.48 4.39
CA GLY A 226 19.05 -7.24 3.16
C GLY A 226 20.57 -7.31 3.36
N GLU A 227 21.08 -6.77 4.49
CA GLU A 227 22.50 -6.87 4.86
C GLU A 227 22.93 -8.33 5.08
N ARG A 228 22.14 -9.12 5.83
CA ARG A 228 22.41 -10.53 6.04
C ARG A 228 22.36 -11.35 4.75
N ALA A 229 21.34 -11.09 3.93
CA ALA A 229 21.16 -11.76 2.64
C ALA A 229 22.34 -11.51 1.70
N MET A 230 22.78 -10.25 1.56
CA MET A 230 23.96 -9.89 0.77
C MET A 230 25.22 -10.56 1.33
N THR A 231 25.44 -10.55 2.64
CA THR A 231 26.58 -11.24 3.28
C THR A 231 26.58 -12.74 2.95
N THR A 232 25.40 -13.37 2.94
CA THR A 232 25.23 -14.78 2.55
C THR A 232 25.61 -15.00 1.09
N LEU A 233 25.18 -14.13 0.18
CA LEU A 233 25.50 -14.21 -1.25
C LEU A 233 27.00 -14.02 -1.51
N LEU A 234 27.65 -13.07 -0.81
CA LEU A 234 29.10 -12.81 -0.90
C LEU A 234 29.95 -13.98 -0.39
N ALA A 235 29.45 -14.76 0.57
CA ALA A 235 30.15 -15.91 1.12
C ALA A 235 30.10 -17.16 0.21
N ARG A 236 29.40 -17.12 -0.92
CA ARG A 236 29.37 -18.25 -1.86
C ARG A 236 30.74 -18.45 -2.52
N PRO A 237 31.12 -19.68 -2.85
CA PRO A 237 32.38 -19.95 -3.57
C PRO A 237 32.50 -19.17 -4.88
N ASN A 238 31.39 -18.94 -5.53
CA ASN A 238 31.27 -18.16 -6.75
C ASN A 238 30.13 -17.13 -6.58
N PRO A 239 30.41 -15.97 -5.99
CA PRO A 239 29.39 -14.97 -5.67
C PRO A 239 28.74 -14.37 -6.92
N PRO A 240 27.54 -13.76 -6.81
CA PRO A 240 26.93 -13.03 -7.92
C PRO A 240 27.77 -11.79 -8.26
N THR A 241 27.69 -11.35 -9.51
CA THR A 241 28.30 -10.07 -9.97
C THR A 241 27.31 -8.90 -9.91
N ALA A 242 26.02 -9.22 -9.83
CA ALA A 242 24.94 -8.28 -9.63
C ALA A 242 23.83 -8.90 -8.77
N VAL A 243 23.05 -8.04 -8.11
CA VAL A 243 21.92 -8.46 -7.26
C VAL A 243 20.71 -7.58 -7.55
N PHE A 244 19.57 -8.25 -7.74
CA PHE A 244 18.27 -7.62 -7.67
C PHE A 244 17.70 -7.79 -6.25
N ALA A 245 17.41 -6.70 -5.56
CA ALA A 245 16.71 -6.69 -4.28
C ALA A 245 15.26 -6.30 -4.51
N MET A 246 14.31 -7.12 -4.06
CA MET A 246 12.87 -6.90 -4.27
C MET A 246 12.30 -5.70 -3.52
N SER A 247 13.09 -4.96 -2.75
CA SER A 247 12.73 -3.65 -2.18
C SER A 247 13.99 -2.79 -1.97
N ASP A 248 13.79 -1.47 -1.96
CA ASP A 248 14.87 -0.52 -1.69
C ASP A 248 15.40 -0.65 -0.25
N GLU A 249 14.55 -0.94 0.74
CA GLU A 249 15.00 -1.18 2.11
C GLU A 249 16.00 -2.36 2.18
N MET A 250 15.73 -3.46 1.47
CA MET A 250 16.68 -4.57 1.36
C MET A 250 17.94 -4.19 0.56
N ALA A 251 17.78 -3.40 -0.51
CA ALA A 251 18.91 -2.88 -1.27
C ALA A 251 19.84 -2.00 -0.40
N PHE A 252 19.29 -1.16 0.49
CA PHE A 252 20.11 -0.37 1.43
C PHE A 252 20.95 -1.27 2.34
N GLY A 253 20.37 -2.34 2.84
CA GLY A 253 21.09 -3.37 3.59
C GLY A 253 22.20 -4.03 2.77
N ALA A 254 21.91 -4.37 1.51
CA ALA A 254 22.88 -4.92 0.58
C ALA A 254 24.05 -3.96 0.33
N LEU A 255 23.79 -2.67 0.09
CA LEU A 255 24.83 -1.63 -0.05
C LEU A 255 25.69 -1.50 1.20
N ARG A 256 25.08 -1.60 2.40
CA ARG A 256 25.81 -1.57 3.67
C ARG A 256 26.74 -2.77 3.80
N SER A 257 26.25 -3.98 3.47
CA SER A 257 27.07 -5.19 3.48
C SER A 257 28.26 -5.10 2.52
N LEU A 258 28.07 -4.61 1.28
CA LEU A 258 29.17 -4.39 0.33
C LEU A 258 30.25 -3.50 0.93
N ARG A 259 29.86 -2.34 1.47
CA ARG A 259 30.81 -1.39 2.10
C ARG A 259 31.56 -2.02 3.28
N ALA A 260 30.88 -2.81 4.10
CA ALA A 260 31.51 -3.52 5.23
C ALA A 260 32.56 -4.56 4.78
N HIS A 261 32.40 -5.13 3.58
CA HIS A 261 33.36 -6.04 2.95
C HIS A 261 34.41 -5.31 2.07
N GLY A 262 34.44 -3.96 2.09
CA GLY A 262 35.37 -3.17 1.29
C GLY A 262 35.05 -3.11 -0.20
N LEU A 263 33.83 -3.55 -0.60
CA LEU A 263 33.37 -3.56 -1.96
C LEU A 263 32.58 -2.27 -2.27
N GLN A 264 32.74 -1.79 -3.49
CA GLN A 264 32.05 -0.57 -3.98
C GLN A 264 30.86 -0.97 -4.87
N PRO A 265 29.62 -0.53 -4.51
CA PRO A 265 28.45 -0.71 -5.36
C PRO A 265 28.71 -0.17 -6.78
N GLY A 266 28.19 -0.87 -7.79
CA GLY A 266 28.39 -0.55 -9.20
C GLY A 266 29.77 -0.95 -9.73
N ARG A 267 30.83 -0.71 -8.96
CA ARG A 267 32.18 -1.04 -9.40
C ARG A 267 32.52 -2.51 -9.24
N ASP A 268 32.32 -3.06 -8.05
CA ASP A 268 32.71 -4.43 -7.69
C ASP A 268 31.51 -5.39 -7.75
N LEU A 269 30.31 -4.91 -7.44
CA LEU A 269 29.05 -5.62 -7.59
C LEU A 269 27.90 -4.63 -7.85
N SER A 270 27.08 -4.91 -8.84
CA SER A 270 25.91 -4.10 -9.17
C SER A 270 24.70 -4.45 -8.29
N VAL A 271 23.94 -3.44 -7.86
CA VAL A 271 22.73 -3.60 -7.07
C VAL A 271 21.60 -2.79 -7.68
N VAL A 272 20.45 -3.44 -7.92
CA VAL A 272 19.18 -2.79 -8.30
C VAL A 272 18.18 -3.03 -7.20
N GLY A 273 17.48 -1.97 -6.80
CA GLY A 273 16.35 -2.01 -5.86
C GLY A 273 15.00 -1.97 -6.57
N PHE A 274 13.96 -1.86 -5.76
CA PHE A 274 12.57 -1.73 -6.17
C PHE A 274 11.85 -0.89 -5.14
N ASP A 275 11.01 0.05 -5.52
CA ASP A 275 10.07 0.91 -4.81
C ASP A 275 10.21 2.39 -5.22
N GLY A 276 11.43 2.89 -5.47
CA GLY A 276 11.69 4.32 -5.67
C GLY A 276 11.67 5.10 -4.36
N HIS A 277 12.19 4.49 -3.29
CA HIS A 277 12.31 5.13 -1.99
C HIS A 277 13.17 6.40 -2.08
N GLU A 278 12.77 7.48 -1.39
CA GLU A 278 13.50 8.77 -1.44
C GLU A 278 14.99 8.68 -1.04
N MET A 279 15.34 7.76 -0.15
CA MET A 279 16.73 7.52 0.22
C MET A 279 17.58 6.91 -0.89
N SER A 280 16.96 6.37 -1.95
CA SER A 280 17.67 5.76 -3.07
C SER A 280 18.51 6.79 -3.84
N GLU A 281 18.08 8.06 -3.89
CA GLU A 281 18.85 9.15 -4.44
C GLU A 281 20.13 9.41 -3.62
N PHE A 282 20.02 9.51 -2.30
CA PHE A 282 21.16 9.77 -1.41
C PHE A 282 22.18 8.62 -1.36
N LEU A 283 21.71 7.40 -1.59
CA LEU A 283 22.56 6.19 -1.59
C LEU A 283 23.05 5.82 -2.99
N ASP A 284 22.73 6.64 -4.00
CA ASP A 284 23.08 6.43 -5.40
C ASP A 284 22.60 5.07 -5.94
N LEU A 285 21.40 4.62 -5.48
CA LEU A 285 20.80 3.33 -5.80
C LEU A 285 19.98 3.42 -7.09
N THR A 286 20.31 2.56 -8.06
CA THR A 286 19.46 2.24 -9.21
C THR A 286 18.24 1.48 -8.71
N THR A 287 17.01 1.91 -9.07
CA THR A 287 15.79 1.31 -8.57
C THR A 287 14.64 1.40 -9.58
N ILE A 288 13.72 0.46 -9.49
CA ILE A 288 12.40 0.55 -10.12
C ILE A 288 11.53 1.47 -9.27
N VAL A 289 10.98 2.50 -9.89
CA VAL A 289 10.13 3.50 -9.22
C VAL A 289 8.68 3.15 -9.46
N GLN A 290 7.95 2.89 -8.39
CA GLN A 290 6.51 2.71 -8.42
C GLN A 290 5.79 3.96 -7.88
N PRO A 291 4.63 4.32 -8.44
CA PRO A 291 3.87 5.50 -8.02
C PRO A 291 3.04 5.23 -6.78
N VAL A 292 3.70 4.90 -5.64
CA VAL A 292 3.08 4.34 -4.42
C VAL A 292 1.95 5.20 -3.85
N GLU A 293 2.16 6.54 -3.78
CA GLU A 293 1.10 7.44 -3.31
C GLU A 293 -0.08 7.49 -4.29
N GLU A 294 0.19 7.45 -5.60
CA GLU A 294 -0.87 7.44 -6.60
C GLU A 294 -1.70 6.15 -6.53
N VAL A 295 -1.06 5.01 -6.29
CA VAL A 295 -1.76 3.73 -6.04
C VAL A 295 -2.75 3.89 -4.90
N GLY A 296 -2.32 4.42 -3.76
CA GLY A 296 -3.18 4.67 -2.59
C GLY A 296 -4.31 5.66 -2.89
N ALA A 297 -4.00 6.76 -3.57
CA ALA A 297 -4.98 7.78 -3.92
C ALA A 297 -6.04 7.26 -4.90
N ARG A 298 -5.63 6.52 -5.95
CA ARG A 298 -6.55 5.92 -6.92
C ARG A 298 -7.48 4.88 -6.28
N ALA A 299 -6.94 4.03 -5.41
CA ALA A 299 -7.74 3.04 -4.72
C ALA A 299 -8.76 3.68 -3.75
N ALA A 300 -8.35 4.72 -3.01
CA ALA A 300 -9.27 5.48 -2.16
C ALA A 300 -10.37 6.16 -2.98
N GLN A 301 -10.03 6.80 -4.10
CA GLN A 301 -11.02 7.43 -4.98
C GLN A 301 -12.01 6.41 -5.55
N ALA A 302 -11.51 5.25 -6.01
CA ALA A 302 -12.35 4.17 -6.52
C ALA A 302 -13.33 3.65 -5.45
N LEU A 303 -12.87 3.53 -4.19
CA LEU A 303 -13.72 3.14 -3.07
C LEU A 303 -14.80 4.21 -2.78
N LEU A 304 -14.44 5.49 -2.75
CA LEU A 304 -15.41 6.58 -2.53
C LEU A 304 -16.47 6.62 -3.62
N ASP A 305 -16.06 6.50 -4.87
CA ASP A 305 -16.95 6.44 -6.02
C ASP A 305 -17.93 5.25 -5.91
N ALA A 306 -17.46 4.08 -5.45
CA ALA A 306 -18.29 2.91 -5.25
C ALA A 306 -19.26 3.05 -4.05
N ILE A 307 -18.86 3.80 -3.00
CA ILE A 307 -19.74 4.13 -1.87
C ILE A 307 -20.85 5.09 -2.30
N ASP A 308 -20.55 6.04 -3.19
CA ASP A 308 -21.50 7.03 -3.65
C ASP A 308 -22.42 6.49 -4.76
N ASP A 309 -21.92 5.64 -5.62
CA ASP A 309 -22.67 4.96 -6.69
C ASP A 309 -22.42 3.44 -6.68
N PRO A 310 -23.23 2.68 -5.94
CA PRO A 310 -23.10 1.20 -5.91
C PRO A 310 -23.38 0.50 -7.25
N THR A 311 -23.84 1.22 -8.26
CA THR A 311 -24.11 0.65 -9.61
C THR A 311 -22.88 0.70 -10.51
N ARG A 312 -21.84 1.44 -10.11
CA ARG A 312 -20.58 1.52 -10.83
C ARG A 312 -19.85 0.19 -10.84
N LYS A 313 -19.41 -0.22 -12.03
CA LYS A 313 -18.69 -1.50 -12.19
C LYS A 313 -17.25 -1.37 -11.70
N PRO A 314 -16.74 -2.39 -11.00
CA PRO A 314 -15.33 -2.45 -10.64
C PRO A 314 -14.42 -2.44 -11.86
N GLU A 315 -13.29 -1.76 -11.71
CA GLU A 315 -12.23 -1.64 -12.73
C GLU A 315 -10.90 -2.08 -12.11
N GLN A 316 -10.02 -2.63 -12.94
CA GLN A 316 -8.63 -2.90 -12.58
C GLN A 316 -7.76 -1.82 -13.21
N VAL A 317 -6.92 -1.19 -12.40
CA VAL A 317 -6.02 -0.11 -12.82
C VAL A 317 -4.58 -0.54 -12.53
N VAL A 318 -3.78 -0.67 -13.60
CA VAL A 318 -2.35 -0.94 -13.50
C VAL A 318 -1.62 0.36 -13.81
N LEU A 319 -0.85 0.86 -12.85
CA LEU A 319 -0.07 2.09 -13.01
C LEU A 319 1.30 1.78 -13.61
N PRO A 320 1.86 2.71 -14.41
CA PRO A 320 3.15 2.51 -15.06
C PRO A 320 4.30 2.52 -14.02
N LEU A 321 5.37 1.84 -14.38
CA LEU A 321 6.63 1.82 -13.67
C LEU A 321 7.69 2.61 -14.43
N ASP A 322 8.62 3.21 -13.70
CA ASP A 322 9.82 3.82 -14.24
C ASP A 322 11.07 3.19 -13.64
N MET A 323 12.20 3.33 -14.32
CA MET A 323 13.50 2.93 -13.81
C MET A 323 14.43 4.14 -13.71
N VAL A 324 14.99 4.37 -12.53
CA VAL A 324 16.00 5.39 -12.33
C VAL A 324 17.38 4.76 -12.15
N VAL A 325 18.24 4.94 -13.16
CA VAL A 325 19.60 4.42 -13.15
C VAL A 325 20.54 5.38 -12.43
N ARG A 326 21.32 4.83 -11.49
CA ARG A 326 22.31 5.56 -10.68
C ARG A 326 23.61 4.76 -10.57
N GLY A 327 24.53 5.18 -9.70
CA GLY A 327 25.87 4.60 -9.58
C GLY A 327 25.98 3.23 -8.91
N SER A 328 24.88 2.66 -8.39
CA SER A 328 24.90 1.31 -7.83
C SER A 328 24.98 0.20 -8.89
N THR A 329 24.88 0.53 -10.18
CA THR A 329 25.01 -0.41 -11.30
C THR A 329 26.02 0.10 -12.33
N ALA A 330 26.82 -0.78 -12.90
CA ALA A 330 27.77 -0.47 -13.96
C ALA A 330 28.01 -1.67 -14.88
N LEU A 331 28.66 -1.43 -16.01
CA LEU A 331 29.10 -2.52 -16.91
C LEU A 331 29.97 -3.53 -16.14
N ARG A 332 29.70 -4.81 -16.31
CA ARG A 332 30.52 -5.90 -15.77
C ARG A 332 31.95 -5.74 -16.27
N ARG A 333 32.90 -5.69 -15.34
CA ARG A 333 34.33 -5.71 -15.67
C ARG A 333 34.77 -7.18 -15.78
N PRO A 334 35.46 -7.56 -16.86
CA PRO A 334 36.13 -8.86 -16.90
C PRO A 334 37.16 -8.91 -15.79
N HIS A 335 37.17 -9.97 -15.00
CA HIS A 335 38.22 -10.29 -14.04
C HIS A 335 39.47 -10.76 -14.73
#